data_64b17da6036e6fa6ea7def1faa7bebd8
#
_entry.id   64b17da6036e6fa6ea7def1faa7bebd8
#
_cell.length_a   1.000
_cell.length_b   1.000
_cell.length_c   1.000
_cell.angle_alpha   90.00
_cell.angle_beta   90.00
_cell.angle_gamma   90.00
#
_symmetry.space_group_name_H-M   'P 1'
#
loop_
_entity.id
_entity.type
_entity.pdbx_description
1 polymer ?
#
loop_
_entity_poly.entity_id
_entity_poly.type
_entity_poly.pdbx_seq_one_letter_code
_entity_poly.pdbx_strand_id
1 'polypeptide(L)'
;MKNKMNFNNTPIDWNEVHSVIDNSEKLLLTTHENPDGDGLGAECGLYYHLAEQDKEVRIINYSPLPLEYQYLNEDGIFEYYDGKSHDEWIKDIDLVIVFDVGDFLRIRTLV
;
A
#
# COMPACT_ATOMS: atom_id res chain seq x y z
N MET A 1 12.76 20.08 -10.97
CA MET A 1 11.91 19.99 -10.02
C MET A 1 12.27 19.09 -9.01
N LYS A 2 11.95 19.30 -7.90
CA LYS A 2 12.42 18.63 -6.87
C LYS A 2 11.46 17.77 -6.21
N ASN A 3 10.45 17.45 -6.80
CA ASN A 3 9.51 16.72 -6.08
C ASN A 3 9.58 15.28 -6.36
N LYS A 4 10.71 14.75 -6.61
CA LYS A 4 10.87 13.34 -6.65
C LYS A 4 10.88 12.78 -5.29
N MET A 5 10.25 11.63 -5.10
CA MET A 5 10.31 10.90 -3.87
C MET A 5 11.65 10.21 -3.83
N ASN A 6 12.54 10.74 -3.04
CA ASN A 6 13.86 10.18 -2.93
C ASN A 6 14.12 9.83 -1.48
N PHE A 7 14.22 8.55 -1.18
CA PHE A 7 14.32 8.08 0.18
C PHE A 7 15.74 7.92 0.67
N ASN A 8 16.73 8.30 -0.11
CA ASN A 8 18.11 8.14 0.31
C ASN A 8 18.59 9.30 1.16
N ASN A 9 18.87 10.42 0.57
CA ASN A 9 19.39 11.57 1.31
C ASN A 9 18.53 12.79 1.21
N THR A 10 17.57 12.79 0.34
CA THR A 10 16.73 13.94 0.12
C THR A 10 15.53 13.86 1.04
N PRO A 11 15.21 14.95 1.71
CA PRO A 11 14.01 14.95 2.55
C PRO A 11 12.77 14.65 1.73
N ILE A 12 11.84 13.94 2.34
CA ILE A 12 10.59 13.61 1.68
C ILE A 12 9.69 14.85 1.66
N ASP A 13 9.12 15.13 0.51
CA ASP A 13 8.14 16.18 0.41
C ASP A 13 6.76 15.61 0.75
N TRP A 14 6.37 15.77 1.99
CA TRP A 14 5.12 15.20 2.47
C TRP A 14 3.90 15.82 1.80
N ASN A 15 4.01 17.06 1.36
CA ASN A 15 2.90 17.67 0.63
C ASN A 15 2.69 17.00 -0.71
N GLU A 16 3.78 16.61 -1.36
CA GLU A 16 3.67 15.89 -2.62
C GLU A 16 3.10 14.50 -2.41
N VAL A 17 3.52 13.81 -1.36
CA VAL A 17 2.96 12.51 -1.03
C VAL A 17 1.47 12.62 -0.81
N HIS A 18 1.06 13.60 -0.03
CA HIS A 18 -0.36 13.84 0.23
C HIS A 18 -1.13 14.09 -1.04
N SER A 19 -0.56 14.93 -1.91
CA SER A 19 -1.23 15.28 -3.15
C SER A 19 -1.43 14.07 -4.05
N VAL A 20 -0.40 13.23 -4.17
CA VAL A 20 -0.49 12.04 -5.00
C VAL A 20 -1.58 11.10 -4.47
N ILE A 21 -1.62 10.90 -3.17
CA ILE A 21 -2.62 10.03 -2.58
C ILE A 21 -4.01 10.63 -2.74
N ASP A 22 -4.15 11.93 -2.48
CA ASP A 22 -5.46 12.58 -2.57
C ASP A 22 -6.03 12.51 -3.97
N ASN A 23 -5.16 12.56 -4.98
CA ASN A 23 -5.61 12.53 -6.37
C ASN A 23 -5.82 11.12 -6.91
N SER A 24 -5.56 10.11 -6.11
CA SER A 24 -5.73 8.73 -6.54
C SER A 24 -7.05 8.19 -6.03
N GLU A 25 -7.73 7.41 -6.88
CA GLU A 25 -9.02 6.86 -6.52
C GLU A 25 -8.94 5.37 -6.27
N LYS A 26 -8.04 4.70 -6.96
CA LYS A 26 -7.94 3.25 -6.90
C LYS A 26 -6.50 2.90 -6.53
N LEU A 27 -6.30 2.39 -5.34
CA LEU A 27 -4.98 2.23 -4.77
C LEU A 27 -4.70 0.79 -4.36
N LEU A 28 -3.46 0.36 -4.59
CA LEU A 28 -2.99 -0.93 -4.16
C LEU A 28 -1.96 -0.73 -3.06
N LEU A 29 -2.17 -1.41 -1.93
CA LEU A 29 -1.20 -1.43 -0.85
C LEU A 29 -0.56 -2.81 -0.82
N THR A 30 0.75 -2.87 -0.72
CA THR A 30 1.44 -4.14 -0.69
C THR A 30 2.72 -4.02 0.12
N THR A 31 3.33 -5.16 0.44
CA THR A 31 4.58 -5.16 1.15
C THR A 31 5.45 -6.30 0.62
N HIS A 32 6.65 -6.43 1.15
CA HIS A 32 7.57 -7.47 0.72
C HIS A 32 7.16 -8.84 1.20
N GLU A 33 7.82 -9.86 0.66
CA GLU A 33 7.67 -11.20 1.16
C GLU A 33 8.08 -11.25 2.62
N ASN A 34 7.48 -12.17 3.35
CA ASN A 34 7.75 -12.31 4.79
C ASN A 34 7.51 -11.02 5.54
N PRO A 35 6.31 -10.48 5.45
CA PRO A 35 6.02 -9.19 6.08
C PRO A 35 6.09 -9.31 7.60
N ASP A 36 6.53 -8.22 8.23
CA ASP A 36 6.56 -8.17 9.69
C ASP A 36 5.40 -7.33 10.21
N GLY A 37 5.32 -7.25 11.54
CA GLY A 37 4.20 -6.57 12.17
C GLY A 37 4.13 -5.09 11.85
N ASP A 38 5.29 -4.45 11.70
CA ASP A 38 5.31 -3.02 11.38
C ASP A 38 4.73 -2.74 10.01
N GLY A 39 5.14 -3.51 9.02
CA GLY A 39 4.62 -3.35 7.66
C GLY A 39 3.15 -3.67 7.58
N LEU A 40 2.74 -4.76 8.21
CA LEU A 40 1.33 -5.17 8.18
C LEU A 40 0.46 -4.18 8.92
N GLY A 41 0.93 -3.67 10.04
CA GLY A 41 0.18 -2.66 10.79
C GLY A 41 0.02 -1.37 10.01
N ALA A 42 1.08 -0.96 9.30
CA ALA A 42 1.03 0.23 8.48
C ALA A 42 0.05 0.07 7.33
N GLU A 43 0.06 -1.10 6.68
CA GLU A 43 -0.91 -1.37 5.61
C GLU A 43 -2.34 -1.28 6.14
N CYS A 44 -2.56 -1.88 7.30
CA CYS A 44 -3.88 -1.92 7.89
C CYS A 44 -4.38 -0.52 8.22
N GLY A 45 -3.54 0.29 8.86
CA GLY A 45 -3.92 1.63 9.24
C GLY A 45 -4.21 2.51 8.04
N LEU A 46 -3.37 2.44 7.03
CA LEU A 46 -3.59 3.25 5.84
C LEU A 46 -4.83 2.78 5.08
N TYR A 47 -5.06 1.48 5.04
CA TYR A 47 -6.25 0.95 4.40
C TYR A 47 -7.52 1.59 4.96
N TYR A 48 -7.66 1.58 6.29
CA TYR A 48 -8.86 2.12 6.90
C TYR A 48 -8.99 3.61 6.68
N HIS A 49 -7.87 4.32 6.74
CA HIS A 49 -7.89 5.74 6.51
C HIS A 49 -8.37 6.09 5.10
N LEU A 50 -7.86 5.38 4.10
CA LEU A 50 -8.22 5.64 2.71
C LEU A 50 -9.64 5.19 2.40
N ALA A 51 -10.05 4.07 2.99
CA ALA A 51 -11.41 3.58 2.78
C ALA A 51 -12.44 4.57 3.30
N GLU A 52 -12.12 5.26 4.39
CA GLU A 52 -13.02 6.28 4.93
C GLU A 52 -13.18 7.46 3.98
N GLN A 53 -12.24 7.64 3.07
CA GLN A 53 -12.29 8.73 2.10
C GLN A 53 -12.96 8.31 0.81
N ASP A 54 -13.66 7.18 0.83
CA ASP A 54 -14.40 6.67 -0.34
C ASP A 54 -13.48 6.28 -1.49
N LYS A 55 -12.22 5.97 -1.19
CA LYS A 55 -11.31 5.48 -2.20
C LYS A 55 -11.45 3.97 -2.31
N GLU A 56 -11.19 3.45 -3.50
CA GLU A 56 -11.16 2.02 -3.70
C GLU A 56 -9.74 1.55 -3.40
N VAL A 57 -9.56 0.86 -2.29
CA VAL A 57 -8.23 0.46 -1.84
C VAL A 57 -8.24 -1.03 -1.50
N ARG A 58 -7.18 -1.72 -1.88
CA ARG A 58 -7.03 -3.13 -1.56
C ARG A 58 -5.62 -3.40 -1.09
N ILE A 59 -5.50 -4.32 -0.14
CA ILE A 59 -4.20 -4.82 0.31
C ILE A 59 -4.00 -6.17 -0.36
N ILE A 60 -3.00 -6.28 -1.23
CA ILE A 60 -2.70 -7.52 -1.91
C ILE A 60 -1.22 -7.81 -1.72
N ASN A 61 -0.90 -8.82 -0.94
CA ASN A 61 0.47 -9.18 -0.64
C ASN A 61 0.87 -10.45 -1.38
N TYR A 62 2.16 -10.63 -1.59
CA TYR A 62 2.67 -11.81 -2.27
C TYR A 62 3.00 -12.94 -1.31
N SER A 63 2.80 -12.72 -0.01
CA SER A 63 2.94 -13.75 1.00
C SER A 63 1.66 -13.84 1.79
N PRO A 64 1.27 -15.04 2.25
CA PRO A 64 0.08 -15.14 3.09
C PRO A 64 0.31 -14.41 4.41
N LEU A 65 -0.77 -13.95 5.01
CA LEU A 65 -0.69 -13.28 6.29
C LEU A 65 -0.24 -14.29 7.35
N PRO A 66 0.86 -14.00 8.07
CA PRO A 66 1.31 -14.92 9.11
C PRO A 66 0.24 -15.12 10.17
N LEU A 67 0.24 -16.32 10.76
CA LEU A 67 -0.77 -16.69 11.70
C LEU A 67 -0.84 -15.75 12.89
N GLU A 68 0.32 -15.28 13.35
CA GLU A 68 0.36 -14.41 14.52
C GLU A 68 -0.23 -13.03 14.25
N TYR A 69 -0.48 -12.68 13.01
CA TYR A 69 -1.06 -11.39 12.66
C TYR A 69 -2.49 -11.48 12.15
N GLN A 70 -3.11 -12.65 12.30
CA GLN A 70 -4.48 -12.81 11.81
C GLN A 70 -5.46 -11.87 12.51
N TYR A 71 -5.12 -11.39 13.68
CA TYR A 71 -5.99 -10.44 14.37
C TYR A 71 -6.16 -9.12 13.61
N LEU A 72 -5.25 -8.81 12.69
CA LEU A 72 -5.38 -7.62 11.86
C LEU A 72 -6.38 -7.81 10.73
N ASN A 73 -6.80 -9.03 10.50
CA ASN A 73 -7.62 -9.36 9.34
C ASN A 73 -9.06 -9.70 9.69
N GLU A 74 -9.59 -9.12 10.76
CA GLU A 74 -10.96 -9.38 11.17
C GLU A 74 -11.96 -9.07 10.07
N ASP A 75 -11.70 -8.04 9.31
CA ASP A 75 -12.59 -7.64 8.23
C ASP A 75 -12.22 -8.24 6.88
N GLY A 76 -11.25 -9.14 6.84
CA GLY A 76 -10.86 -9.80 5.60
C GLY A 76 -10.19 -8.89 4.59
N ILE A 77 -9.43 -7.91 5.06
CA ILE A 77 -8.85 -6.91 4.17
C ILE A 77 -7.50 -7.33 3.57
N PHE A 78 -6.85 -8.32 4.14
CA PHE A 78 -5.55 -8.77 3.62
C PHE A 78 -5.77 -9.88 2.60
N GLU A 79 -5.32 -9.65 1.37
CA GLU A 79 -5.48 -10.61 0.30
C GLU A 79 -4.11 -11.16 -0.10
N TYR A 80 -4.11 -12.40 -0.55
CA TYR A 80 -2.92 -13.04 -1.03
C TYR A 80 -3.02 -13.08 -2.56
N TYR A 81 -1.99 -12.61 -3.25
CA TYR A 81 -2.03 -12.48 -4.70
C TYR A 81 -2.28 -13.84 -5.35
N ASP A 82 -3.33 -13.91 -6.18
CA ASP A 82 -3.67 -15.17 -6.85
C ASP A 82 -3.47 -15.12 -8.36
N GLY A 83 -3.06 -14.00 -8.88
CA GLY A 83 -2.78 -13.84 -10.29
C GLY A 83 -3.97 -13.34 -11.08
N LYS A 84 -4.91 -14.22 -11.37
CA LYS A 84 -5.96 -13.90 -12.32
C LYS A 84 -6.92 -12.81 -11.89
N SER A 85 -7.57 -12.99 -10.76
CA SER A 85 -8.58 -12.03 -10.34
C SER A 85 -7.94 -10.72 -9.95
N HIS A 86 -6.75 -10.79 -9.35
CA HIS A 86 -6.06 -9.58 -8.95
C HIS A 86 -5.54 -8.80 -10.16
N ASP A 87 -5.05 -9.51 -11.18
CA ASP A 87 -4.49 -8.84 -12.35
C ASP A 87 -5.52 -7.95 -13.05
N GLU A 88 -6.76 -8.40 -13.09
CA GLU A 88 -7.81 -7.59 -13.71
C GLU A 88 -8.01 -6.29 -12.95
N TRP A 89 -8.03 -6.37 -11.64
CA TRP A 89 -8.22 -5.17 -10.83
C TRP A 89 -7.00 -4.24 -10.91
N ILE A 90 -5.80 -4.83 -10.94
CA ILE A 90 -4.56 -4.06 -10.92
C ILE A 90 -4.39 -3.23 -12.18
N LYS A 91 -5.00 -3.64 -13.28
CA LYS A 91 -4.85 -2.91 -14.54
C LYS A 91 -5.28 -1.46 -14.46
N ASP A 92 -6.23 -1.16 -13.60
CA ASP A 92 -6.81 0.17 -13.56
C ASP A 92 -6.41 0.99 -12.34
N ILE A 93 -5.42 0.53 -11.58
CA ILE A 93 -5.05 1.27 -10.37
C ILE A 93 -4.28 2.54 -10.72
N ASP A 94 -4.46 3.53 -9.87
CA ASP A 94 -3.79 4.82 -10.02
C ASP A 94 -2.48 4.88 -9.28
N LEU A 95 -2.35 4.13 -8.19
CA LEU A 95 -1.22 4.28 -7.30
C LEU A 95 -0.93 2.98 -6.58
N VAL A 96 0.34 2.65 -6.47
CA VAL A 96 0.81 1.52 -5.66
C VAL A 96 1.63 2.09 -4.51
N ILE A 97 1.30 1.70 -3.30
CA ILE A 97 2.09 2.07 -2.13
C ILE A 97 2.72 0.79 -1.60
N VAL A 98 4.04 0.74 -1.60
CA VAL A 98 4.77 -0.42 -1.15
C VAL A 98 5.36 -0.14 0.21
N PHE A 99 4.98 -0.96 1.19
CA PHE A 99 5.53 -0.86 2.53
C PHE A 99 6.72 -1.80 2.61
N ASP A 100 7.88 -1.24 2.90
CA ASP A 100 9.11 -2.00 2.87
C ASP A 100 9.54 -2.37 4.29
N VAL A 101 10.43 -3.31 4.36
CA VAL A 101 11.04 -3.71 5.61
C VAL A 101 11.77 -2.52 6.19
N GLY A 102 11.56 -2.24 7.45
CA GLY A 102 12.34 -1.22 8.14
C GLY A 102 11.60 0.07 8.05
N ASP A 103 10.91 0.60 7.52
CA ASP A 103 10.26 1.89 7.62
C ASP A 103 10.13 2.62 6.31
N PHE A 104 10.51 2.00 5.22
CA PHE A 104 10.40 2.70 3.96
C PHE A 104 9.01 2.62 3.39
N LEU A 105 8.56 3.74 2.87
CA LEU A 105 7.32 3.80 2.13
C LEU A 105 7.68 4.21 0.71
N ARG A 106 7.38 3.36 -0.24
CA ARG A 106 7.62 3.68 -1.65
C ARG A 106 6.30 3.89 -2.34
N ILE A 107 6.22 4.97 -3.08
CA ILE A 107 5.01 5.32 -3.80
C ILE A 107 5.32 5.35 -5.27
N ARG A 108 4.53 4.63 -6.06
CA ARG A 108 4.69 4.64 -7.49
C ARG A 108 3.39 5.01 -8.13
N THR A 109 3.47 5.94 -9.05
CA THR A 109 2.32 6.33 -9.83
C THR A 109 2.35 5.55 -11.13
N LEU A 110 1.24 4.92 -11.46
CA LEU A 110 1.13 4.19 -12.71
C LEU A 110 0.50 5.08 -13.75
N VAL A 111 1.11 5.13 -14.89
CA VAL A 111 0.60 5.97 -15.98
C VAL A 111 0.25 5.13 -17.15
#